data_ee22d8617aaaf8387b993c9ec71b97fb
#
_entry.id   ee22d8617aaaf8387b993c9ec71b97fb
#
_cell.length_a   1.000
_cell.length_b   1.000
_cell.length_c   1.000
_cell.angle_alpha   90.00
_cell.angle_beta   90.00
_cell.angle_gamma   90.00
#
_symmetry.space_group_name_H-M   'P 1'
#
loop_
_entity.id
_entity.type
_entity.pdbx_description
1 polymer ?
#
loop_
_entity_poly.entity_id
_entity_poly.type
_entity_poly.pdbx_seq_one_letter_code
_entity_poly.pdbx_strand_id
1 'polypeptide(L)'
;SFFLIYLGFRNFIRYDKKNLKFNIIFYTLFMALILAGFVTSGNLSDANRENLVAKLIYLGISIVFIFYYVFMLNNKDFKKYIVYVVIIELTFNAFLTFKNNGNENTYSDYINKYNTSSEVLNKINDGDFYRVGFYDKTILNNGLLLGYNELSYFSSVRNSKVFDYVNNVLGITVSDGCSAKYFYNNPVVNSLLGVKYVVSDNASYYEKIDDKLYLNKDATNLG
;
A
#
# COMPACT_ATOMS: atom_id res chain seq x y z
N SER A 1 8.62 11.32 14.64
CA SER A 1 7.63 10.73 15.56
C SER A 1 8.21 10.25 16.89
N PHE A 2 9.37 9.57 16.95
CA PHE A 2 10.02 9.18 18.22
C PHE A 2 10.29 10.35 19.15
N PHE A 3 10.69 11.49 18.60
CA PHE A 3 10.93 12.71 19.38
C PHE A 3 9.66 13.21 20.07
N LEU A 4 8.52 13.18 19.39
CA LEU A 4 7.24 13.58 19.98
C LEU A 4 6.78 12.61 21.08
N ILE A 5 7.00 11.31 20.90
CA ILE A 5 6.73 10.29 21.91
C ILE A 5 7.60 10.52 23.14
N TYR A 6 8.90 10.77 22.93
CA TYR A 6 9.83 11.10 24.03
C TYR A 6 9.42 12.36 24.78
N LEU A 7 9.07 13.45 24.07
CA LEU A 7 8.58 14.68 24.71
C LEU A 7 7.28 14.46 25.48
N GLY A 8 6.35 13.68 24.90
CA GLY A 8 5.10 13.30 25.56
C GLY A 8 5.37 12.54 26.85
N PHE A 9 6.24 11.54 26.82
CA PHE A 9 6.61 10.74 27.99
C PHE A 9 7.33 11.56 29.05
N ARG A 10 8.29 12.41 28.65
CA ARG A 10 8.99 13.34 29.55
C ARG A 10 8.04 14.29 30.24
N ASN A 11 7.07 14.87 29.51
CA ASN A 11 6.07 15.77 30.07
C ASN A 11 5.12 15.01 31.00
N PHE A 12 4.77 13.77 30.67
CA PHE A 12 3.94 12.92 31.53
C PHE A 12 4.59 12.64 32.88
N ILE A 13 5.91 12.32 32.93
CA ILE A 13 6.64 12.08 34.16
C ILE A 13 6.71 13.34 35.03
N ARG A 14 6.91 14.51 34.41
CA ARG A 14 7.05 15.81 35.04
C ARG A 14 5.75 16.54 35.28
N TYR A 15 4.61 15.91 34.95
CA TYR A 15 3.31 16.54 35.01
C TYR A 15 2.97 17.03 36.43
N ASP A 16 2.68 18.34 36.54
CA ASP A 16 2.16 18.99 37.74
C ASP A 16 0.68 19.41 37.51
N LYS A 17 -0.15 19.23 38.53
CA LYS A 17 -1.61 19.51 38.50
C LYS A 17 -1.96 20.96 38.13
N LYS A 18 -1.03 21.91 38.25
CA LYS A 18 -1.27 23.32 37.94
C LYS A 18 -1.77 23.59 36.53
N ASN A 19 -1.47 22.70 35.58
CA ASN A 19 -1.82 22.87 34.17
C ASN A 19 -2.99 21.99 33.70
N LEU A 20 -3.72 21.35 34.60
CA LEU A 20 -4.79 20.40 34.23
C LEU A 20 -5.87 21.07 33.34
N LYS A 21 -6.32 22.27 33.69
CA LYS A 21 -7.34 22.99 32.89
C LYS A 21 -6.85 23.29 31.48
N PHE A 22 -5.61 23.73 31.35
CA PHE A 22 -4.99 24.02 30.07
C PHE A 22 -4.89 22.76 29.21
N ASN A 23 -4.46 21.65 29.79
CA ASN A 23 -4.35 20.38 29.07
C ASN A 23 -5.73 19.84 28.61
N ILE A 24 -6.77 19.94 29.44
CA ILE A 24 -8.12 19.56 29.06
C ILE A 24 -8.60 20.41 27.88
N ILE A 25 -8.44 21.71 27.94
CA ILE A 25 -8.80 22.63 26.85
C ILE A 25 -8.04 22.26 25.56
N PHE A 26 -6.72 22.05 25.67
CA PHE A 26 -5.89 21.68 24.53
C PHE A 26 -6.34 20.36 23.89
N TYR A 27 -6.57 19.31 24.68
CA TYR A 27 -7.07 18.03 24.16
C TYR A 27 -8.45 18.14 23.55
N THR A 28 -9.34 18.94 24.13
CA THR A 28 -10.69 19.16 23.58
C THR A 28 -10.62 19.90 22.25
N LEU A 29 -9.77 20.93 22.12
CA LEU A 29 -9.54 21.63 20.87
C LEU A 29 -8.89 20.72 19.80
N PHE A 30 -7.91 19.92 20.19
CA PHE A 30 -7.26 18.98 19.28
C PHE A 30 -8.24 17.93 18.76
N MET A 31 -9.12 17.38 19.62
CA MET A 31 -10.18 16.46 19.23
C MET A 31 -11.20 17.14 18.32
N ALA A 32 -11.58 18.39 18.59
CA ALA A 32 -12.47 19.15 17.71
C ALA A 32 -11.87 19.36 16.31
N LEU A 33 -10.56 19.61 16.23
CA LEU A 33 -9.84 19.72 14.94
C LEU A 33 -9.82 18.40 14.18
N ILE A 34 -9.57 17.28 14.86
CA ILE A 34 -9.63 15.94 14.23
C ILE A 34 -11.04 15.66 13.70
N LEU A 35 -12.08 15.94 14.50
CA LEU A 35 -13.46 15.79 14.10
C LEU A 35 -13.82 16.67 12.91
N ALA A 36 -13.41 17.95 12.93
CA ALA A 36 -13.63 18.88 11.82
C ALA A 36 -12.92 18.38 10.54
N GLY A 37 -11.67 17.91 10.64
CA GLY A 37 -10.94 17.31 9.52
C GLY A 37 -11.64 16.06 8.99
N PHE A 38 -12.20 15.24 9.85
CA PHE A 38 -12.96 14.04 9.47
C PHE A 38 -14.24 14.41 8.70
N VAL A 39 -14.97 15.42 9.17
CA VAL A 39 -16.21 15.90 8.53
C VAL A 39 -15.91 16.58 7.18
N THR A 40 -14.83 17.37 7.10
CA THR A 40 -14.49 18.13 5.87
C THR A 40 -13.80 17.28 4.80
N SER A 41 -13.28 16.10 5.14
CA SER A 41 -12.56 15.25 4.19
C SER A 41 -13.42 14.60 3.10
N GLY A 42 -14.70 14.94 2.98
CA GLY A 42 -15.63 14.41 1.96
C GLY A 42 -15.95 12.92 2.10
N ASN A 43 -15.31 12.23 3.02
CA ASN A 43 -15.45 10.78 3.23
C ASN A 43 -16.83 10.38 3.81
N LEU A 44 -17.71 11.33 4.10
CA LEU A 44 -19.06 11.07 4.60
C LEU A 44 -20.08 10.87 3.47
N SER A 45 -19.86 11.44 2.28
CA SER A 45 -20.79 11.36 1.16
C SER A 45 -20.67 10.08 0.35
N ASP A 46 -19.45 9.48 0.27
CA ASP A 46 -19.17 8.28 -0.54
C ASP A 46 -18.89 7.03 0.29
N ALA A 47 -18.97 7.12 1.61
CA ALA A 47 -18.67 6.01 2.48
C ALA A 47 -19.80 4.98 2.48
N ASN A 48 -19.55 3.78 2.02
CA ASN A 48 -20.35 2.62 2.39
C ASN A 48 -20.65 2.68 3.89
N ARG A 49 -21.90 2.46 4.29
CA ARG A 49 -22.34 2.53 5.70
C ARG A 49 -21.43 1.78 6.67
N GLU A 50 -20.88 0.65 6.23
CA GLU A 50 -19.94 -0.17 7.03
C GLU A 50 -18.64 0.58 7.37
N ASN A 51 -18.09 1.34 6.44
CA ASN A 51 -16.89 2.14 6.68
C ASN A 51 -17.15 3.31 7.64
N LEU A 52 -18.36 3.89 7.60
CA LEU A 52 -18.75 4.97 8.51
C LEU A 52 -18.89 4.45 9.95
N VAL A 53 -19.55 3.30 10.13
CA VAL A 53 -19.72 2.68 11.46
C VAL A 53 -18.36 2.32 12.05
N ALA A 54 -17.46 1.71 11.28
CA ALA A 54 -16.11 1.40 11.74
C ALA A 54 -15.37 2.68 12.18
N LYS A 55 -15.40 3.74 11.40
CA LYS A 55 -14.77 5.03 11.73
C LYS A 55 -15.34 5.66 13.01
N LEU A 56 -16.65 5.59 13.21
CA LEU A 56 -17.31 6.09 14.42
C LEU A 56 -16.93 5.26 15.66
N ILE A 57 -16.78 3.94 15.52
CA ILE A 57 -16.30 3.06 16.59
C ILE A 57 -14.86 3.44 16.97
N TYR A 58 -13.95 3.62 16.00
CA TYR A 58 -12.57 4.04 16.26
C TYR A 58 -12.50 5.38 16.99
N LEU A 59 -13.33 6.34 16.56
CA LEU A 59 -13.43 7.64 17.19
C LEU A 59 -13.91 7.51 18.64
N GLY A 60 -14.97 6.74 18.89
CA GLY A 60 -15.51 6.50 20.22
C GLY A 60 -14.47 5.88 21.15
N ILE A 61 -13.75 4.87 20.69
CA ILE A 61 -12.69 4.22 21.45
C ILE A 61 -11.55 5.20 21.77
N SER A 62 -11.12 6.01 20.77
CA SER A 62 -10.09 7.03 20.98
C SER A 62 -10.49 8.05 22.04
N ILE A 63 -11.76 8.48 22.07
CA ILE A 63 -12.29 9.37 23.08
C ILE A 63 -12.23 8.72 24.48
N VAL A 64 -12.62 7.44 24.59
CA VAL A 64 -12.56 6.71 25.87
C VAL A 64 -11.12 6.63 26.40
N PHE A 65 -10.14 6.32 25.54
CA PHE A 65 -8.73 6.30 25.93
C PHE A 65 -8.23 7.68 26.39
N ILE A 66 -8.60 8.75 25.70
CA ILE A 66 -8.21 10.13 26.08
C ILE A 66 -8.77 10.46 27.46
N PHE A 67 -10.06 10.20 27.72
CA PHE A 67 -10.64 10.41 29.04
C PHE A 67 -9.94 9.59 30.11
N TYR A 68 -9.59 8.34 29.82
CA TYR A 68 -8.86 7.48 30.73
C TYR A 68 -7.47 8.03 31.04
N TYR A 69 -6.72 8.49 30.03
CA TYR A 69 -5.40 9.12 30.23
C TYR A 69 -5.50 10.40 31.06
N VAL A 70 -6.49 11.25 30.84
CA VAL A 70 -6.72 12.45 31.64
C VAL A 70 -7.04 12.10 33.08
N PHE A 71 -7.86 11.07 33.31
CA PHE A 71 -8.17 10.55 34.65
C PHE A 71 -6.91 10.02 35.35
N MET A 72 -6.08 9.25 34.65
CA MET A 72 -4.82 8.71 35.18
C MET A 72 -3.82 9.83 35.54
N LEU A 73 -3.75 10.87 34.72
CA LEU A 73 -2.89 12.05 35.02
C LEU A 73 -3.34 12.77 36.29
N ASN A 74 -4.64 12.78 36.55
CA ASN A 74 -5.19 13.47 37.73
C ASN A 74 -5.01 12.67 39.04
N ASN A 75 -4.87 11.35 38.97
CA ASN A 75 -4.73 10.47 40.12
C ASN A 75 -3.34 9.84 40.20
N LYS A 76 -2.53 10.28 41.20
CA LYS A 76 -1.15 9.79 41.37
C LYS A 76 -1.08 8.27 41.57
N ASP A 77 -2.05 7.68 42.26
CA ASP A 77 -2.05 6.25 42.59
C ASP A 77 -2.28 5.37 41.34
N PHE A 78 -2.96 5.90 40.33
CA PHE A 78 -3.23 5.20 39.09
C PHE A 78 -2.11 5.33 38.04
N LYS A 79 -1.16 6.26 38.19
CA LYS A 79 -0.03 6.43 37.23
C LYS A 79 0.78 5.15 37.03
N LYS A 80 0.91 4.31 38.03
CA LYS A 80 1.62 3.02 37.95
C LYS A 80 0.98 2.04 36.96
N TYR A 81 -0.31 2.19 36.65
CA TYR A 81 -1.03 1.31 35.75
C TYR A 81 -0.99 1.75 34.30
N ILE A 82 -0.39 2.90 33.97
CA ILE A 82 -0.36 3.44 32.61
C ILE A 82 0.24 2.46 31.60
N VAL A 83 1.26 1.70 32.01
CA VAL A 83 1.90 0.70 31.15
C VAL A 83 0.92 -0.35 30.67
N TYR A 84 0.05 -0.82 31.56
CA TYR A 84 -0.99 -1.80 31.21
C TYR A 84 -2.00 -1.23 30.23
N VAL A 85 -2.41 0.03 30.43
CA VAL A 85 -3.33 0.71 29.51
C VAL A 85 -2.73 0.88 28.14
N VAL A 86 -1.45 1.28 28.05
CA VAL A 86 -0.72 1.40 26.78
C VAL A 86 -0.62 0.04 26.07
N ILE A 87 -0.34 -1.04 26.83
CA ILE A 87 -0.29 -2.39 26.24
C ILE A 87 -1.65 -2.79 25.68
N ILE A 88 -2.74 -2.55 26.43
CA ILE A 88 -4.10 -2.84 25.97
C ILE A 88 -4.45 -2.04 24.73
N GLU A 89 -4.13 -0.74 24.69
CA GLU A 89 -4.37 0.13 23.54
C GLU A 89 -3.61 -0.36 22.32
N LEU A 90 -2.31 -0.65 22.46
CA LEU A 90 -1.47 -1.14 21.35
C LEU A 90 -1.96 -2.50 20.84
N THR A 91 -2.33 -3.41 21.72
CA THR A 91 -2.86 -4.73 21.34
C THR A 91 -4.18 -4.57 20.59
N PHE A 92 -5.07 -3.72 21.08
CA PHE A 92 -6.34 -3.46 20.43
C PHE A 92 -6.17 -2.80 19.05
N ASN A 93 -5.31 -1.79 18.94
CA ASN A 93 -4.98 -1.16 17.65
C ASN A 93 -4.35 -2.15 16.67
N ALA A 94 -3.42 -3.00 17.13
CA ALA A 94 -2.83 -4.05 16.31
C ALA A 94 -3.92 -5.01 15.81
N PHE A 95 -4.78 -5.50 16.69
CA PHE A 95 -5.88 -6.40 16.32
C PHE A 95 -6.82 -5.79 15.27
N LEU A 96 -7.23 -4.53 15.46
CA LEU A 96 -8.08 -3.83 14.49
C LEU A 96 -7.38 -3.61 13.15
N THR A 97 -6.10 -3.27 13.16
CA THR A 97 -5.30 -3.09 11.95
C THR A 97 -5.18 -4.40 11.17
N PHE A 98 -4.87 -5.50 11.85
CA PHE A 98 -4.80 -6.81 11.21
C PHE A 98 -6.15 -7.26 10.65
N LYS A 99 -7.23 -7.08 11.42
CA LYS A 99 -8.58 -7.42 10.96
C LYS A 99 -9.00 -6.65 9.71
N ASN A 100 -8.63 -5.37 9.61
CA ASN A 100 -9.04 -4.53 8.48
C ASN A 100 -8.12 -4.66 7.26
N ASN A 101 -6.85 -5.00 7.45
CA ASN A 101 -5.87 -5.14 6.37
C ASN A 101 -5.68 -6.61 5.92
N GLY A 102 -6.13 -7.56 6.71
CA GLY A 102 -6.05 -8.99 6.41
C GLY A 102 -7.33 -9.50 5.75
N ASN A 103 -7.46 -9.34 4.44
CA ASN A 103 -8.49 -10.06 3.70
C ASN A 103 -7.89 -11.40 3.25
N GLU A 104 -8.39 -12.52 3.77
CA GLU A 104 -7.93 -13.87 3.43
C GLU A 104 -8.01 -14.13 1.91
N ASN A 105 -9.05 -13.62 1.26
CA ASN A 105 -9.20 -13.74 -0.20
C ASN A 105 -8.07 -13.01 -0.94
N THR A 106 -7.66 -11.84 -0.47
CA THR A 106 -6.56 -11.09 -1.08
C THR A 106 -5.23 -11.83 -0.95
N TYR A 107 -4.99 -12.50 0.17
CA TYR A 107 -3.77 -13.26 0.39
C TYR A 107 -3.74 -14.53 -0.47
N SER A 108 -4.83 -15.30 -0.52
CA SER A 108 -4.93 -16.50 -1.36
C SER A 108 -4.82 -16.16 -2.84
N ASP A 109 -5.46 -15.08 -3.30
CA ASP A 109 -5.33 -14.57 -4.67
C ASP A 109 -3.88 -14.18 -5.01
N TYR A 110 -3.20 -13.55 -4.07
CA TYR A 110 -1.80 -13.18 -4.22
C TYR A 110 -0.92 -14.43 -4.41
N ILE A 111 -1.06 -15.42 -3.53
CA ILE A 111 -0.29 -16.66 -3.60
C ILE A 111 -0.58 -17.44 -4.89
N ASN A 112 -1.84 -17.51 -5.31
CA ASN A 112 -2.21 -18.17 -6.55
C ASN A 112 -1.58 -17.49 -7.77
N LYS A 113 -1.63 -16.16 -7.83
CA LYS A 113 -0.97 -15.39 -8.90
C LYS A 113 0.55 -15.57 -8.89
N TYR A 114 1.16 -15.57 -7.71
CA TYR A 114 2.59 -15.81 -7.56
C TYR A 114 2.97 -17.20 -8.11
N ASN A 115 2.28 -18.25 -7.68
CA ASN A 115 2.56 -19.61 -8.10
C ASN A 115 2.36 -19.79 -9.61
N THR A 116 1.23 -19.32 -10.16
CA THR A 116 0.95 -19.39 -11.59
C THR A 116 2.01 -18.66 -12.42
N SER A 117 2.39 -17.45 -12.00
CA SER A 117 3.44 -16.67 -12.70
C SER A 117 4.80 -17.35 -12.62
N SER A 118 5.16 -17.91 -11.46
CA SER A 118 6.40 -18.65 -11.25
C SER A 118 6.47 -19.91 -12.11
N GLU A 119 5.38 -20.67 -12.20
CA GLU A 119 5.29 -21.87 -13.04
C GLU A 119 5.52 -21.56 -14.52
N VAL A 120 4.94 -20.47 -15.03
CA VAL A 120 5.14 -20.04 -16.42
C VAL A 120 6.57 -19.58 -16.67
N LEU A 121 7.13 -18.78 -15.74
CA LEU A 121 8.51 -18.27 -15.87
C LEU A 121 9.56 -19.38 -15.84
N ASN A 122 9.34 -20.41 -15.03
CA ASN A 122 10.25 -21.56 -14.94
C ASN A 122 10.34 -22.39 -16.24
N LYS A 123 9.43 -22.17 -17.19
CA LYS A 123 9.46 -22.80 -18.52
C LYS A 123 10.37 -22.05 -19.50
N ILE A 124 10.77 -20.82 -19.16
CA ILE A 124 11.70 -20.01 -19.96
C ILE A 124 13.12 -20.44 -19.64
N ASN A 125 13.81 -20.99 -20.61
CA ASN A 125 15.22 -21.34 -20.52
C ASN A 125 15.99 -20.54 -21.59
N ASP A 126 16.37 -19.32 -21.23
CA ASP A 126 17.03 -18.38 -22.12
C ASP A 126 18.28 -17.83 -21.42
N GLY A 127 19.42 -17.88 -22.10
CA GLY A 127 20.70 -17.39 -21.58
C GLY A 127 20.95 -15.92 -21.86
N ASP A 128 20.13 -15.28 -22.71
CA ASP A 128 20.27 -13.90 -23.11
C ASP A 128 19.44 -12.95 -22.25
N PHE A 129 19.70 -11.65 -22.37
CA PHE A 129 18.83 -10.64 -21.77
C PHE A 129 17.49 -10.58 -22.50
N TYR A 130 16.41 -10.70 -21.76
CA TYR A 130 15.05 -10.56 -22.30
C TYR A 130 14.13 -9.88 -21.28
N ARG A 131 13.01 -9.36 -21.79
CA ARG A 131 11.89 -8.90 -20.95
C ARG A 131 10.68 -9.79 -21.14
N VAL A 132 9.89 -9.89 -20.07
CA VAL A 132 8.61 -10.60 -20.08
C VAL A 132 7.49 -9.59 -19.91
N GLY A 133 6.49 -9.64 -20.77
CA GLY A 133 5.27 -8.85 -20.66
C GLY A 133 4.14 -9.71 -20.11
N PHE A 134 3.61 -9.34 -18.95
CA PHE A 134 2.39 -9.94 -18.41
C PHE A 134 1.20 -9.04 -18.74
N TYR A 135 0.20 -9.57 -19.48
CA TYR A 135 -1.00 -8.82 -19.85
C TYR A 135 -2.14 -8.93 -18.85
N ASP A 136 -2.13 -9.95 -18.03
CA ASP A 136 -3.09 -10.06 -16.95
C ASP A 136 -2.75 -9.11 -15.80
N LYS A 137 -3.76 -8.75 -15.00
CA LYS A 137 -3.61 -7.88 -13.83
C LYS A 137 -2.66 -8.50 -12.81
N THR A 138 -1.38 -8.35 -13.06
CA THR A 138 -0.32 -8.80 -12.15
C THR A 138 -0.04 -7.76 -11.06
N ILE A 139 0.66 -8.19 -10.06
CA ILE A 139 1.14 -7.32 -8.99
C ILE A 139 2.21 -6.41 -9.59
N LEU A 140 2.17 -5.11 -9.28
CA LEU A 140 3.24 -4.19 -9.66
C LEU A 140 4.57 -4.61 -9.01
N ASN A 141 5.67 -4.48 -9.77
CA ASN A 141 7.00 -4.96 -9.38
C ASN A 141 7.11 -6.49 -9.26
N ASN A 142 6.33 -7.22 -10.02
CA ASN A 142 6.38 -8.68 -10.07
C ASN A 142 7.75 -9.19 -10.54
N GLY A 143 8.41 -8.44 -11.43
CA GLY A 143 9.75 -8.75 -11.90
C GLY A 143 10.79 -8.78 -10.78
N LEU A 144 10.71 -7.87 -9.80
CA LEU A 144 11.57 -7.89 -8.61
C LEU A 144 11.30 -9.11 -7.72
N LEU A 145 10.03 -9.50 -7.60
CA LEU A 145 9.62 -10.62 -6.76
C LEU A 145 10.00 -11.98 -7.37
N LEU A 146 9.84 -12.11 -8.68
CA LEU A 146 10.01 -13.36 -9.42
C LEU A 146 11.34 -13.45 -10.19
N GLY A 147 12.18 -12.41 -10.14
CA GLY A 147 13.51 -12.42 -10.70
C GLY A 147 13.58 -12.31 -12.23
N TYR A 148 12.66 -11.58 -12.87
CA TYR A 148 12.67 -11.33 -14.30
C TYR A 148 12.60 -9.84 -14.66
N ASN A 149 12.94 -9.49 -15.90
CA ASN A 149 12.87 -8.11 -16.38
C ASN A 149 11.46 -7.81 -16.91
N GLU A 150 10.84 -6.76 -16.41
CA GLU A 150 9.50 -6.32 -16.83
C GLU A 150 9.46 -4.83 -17.19
N LEU A 151 8.38 -4.40 -17.84
CA LEU A 151 8.11 -2.99 -18.16
C LEU A 151 7.14 -2.34 -17.16
N SER A 152 6.38 -3.14 -16.43
CA SER A 152 5.47 -2.64 -15.41
C SER A 152 6.21 -2.43 -14.10
N TYR A 153 6.08 -1.23 -13.50
CA TYR A 153 6.72 -0.97 -12.22
C TYR A 153 5.98 0.08 -11.39
N PHE A 154 6.20 0.05 -10.10
CA PHE A 154 5.84 1.10 -9.17
C PHE A 154 7.09 1.70 -8.53
N SER A 155 7.18 3.03 -8.54
CA SER A 155 8.25 3.74 -7.85
C SER A 155 7.74 5.08 -7.34
N SER A 156 7.99 5.36 -6.06
CA SER A 156 7.70 6.68 -5.46
C SER A 156 8.64 7.77 -5.99
N VAL A 157 9.77 7.38 -6.57
CA VAL A 157 10.74 8.28 -7.21
C VAL A 157 10.71 8.01 -8.70
N ARG A 158 10.24 9.00 -9.48
CA ARG A 158 10.14 8.88 -10.93
C ARG A 158 10.99 9.92 -11.65
N ASN A 159 11.48 9.55 -12.82
CA ASN A 159 11.98 10.51 -13.79
C ASN A 159 10.82 10.95 -14.70
N SER A 160 10.38 12.21 -14.58
CA SER A 160 9.23 12.73 -15.34
C SER A 160 9.41 12.59 -16.83
N LYS A 161 10.61 12.83 -17.37
CA LYS A 161 10.91 12.72 -18.81
C LYS A 161 10.72 11.29 -19.33
N VAL A 162 11.13 10.29 -18.54
CA VAL A 162 10.92 8.88 -18.89
C VAL A 162 9.44 8.54 -18.88
N PHE A 163 8.70 9.02 -17.88
CA PHE A 163 7.26 8.81 -17.82
C PHE A 163 6.50 9.47 -18.96
N ASP A 164 6.85 10.71 -19.29
CA ASP A 164 6.26 11.44 -20.41
C ASP A 164 6.52 10.72 -21.74
N TYR A 165 7.73 10.21 -21.95
CA TYR A 165 8.08 9.41 -23.13
C TYR A 165 7.28 8.09 -23.18
N VAL A 166 7.25 7.35 -22.09
CA VAL A 166 6.55 6.07 -21.97
C VAL A 166 5.05 6.25 -22.21
N ASN A 167 4.45 7.30 -21.66
CA ASN A 167 3.02 7.55 -21.78
C ASN A 167 2.64 8.14 -23.14
N ASN A 168 3.36 9.18 -23.60
CA ASN A 168 2.95 9.96 -24.76
C ASN A 168 3.50 9.44 -26.09
N VAL A 169 4.64 8.75 -26.06
CA VAL A 169 5.30 8.22 -27.27
C VAL A 169 5.06 6.72 -27.42
N LEU A 170 5.25 5.95 -26.35
CA LEU A 170 5.10 4.50 -26.39
C LEU A 170 3.66 4.03 -26.12
N GLY A 171 2.78 4.92 -25.65
CA GLY A 171 1.40 4.58 -25.31
C GLY A 171 1.24 3.60 -24.14
N ILE A 172 2.25 3.53 -23.27
CA ILE A 172 2.19 2.71 -22.06
C ILE A 172 1.40 3.48 -21.01
N THR A 173 0.34 2.89 -20.49
CA THR A 173 -0.53 3.56 -19.52
C THR A 173 0.19 3.81 -18.20
N VAL A 174 0.35 5.08 -17.87
CA VAL A 174 0.86 5.53 -16.57
C VAL A 174 -0.32 5.85 -15.68
N SER A 175 -0.51 5.11 -14.60
CA SER A 175 -1.54 5.40 -13.60
C SER A 175 -0.93 6.14 -12.41
N ASP A 176 -1.67 7.08 -11.82
CA ASP A 176 -1.39 7.81 -10.57
C ASP A 176 -0.02 8.52 -10.46
N GLY A 177 0.70 8.61 -11.55
CA GLY A 177 2.00 9.30 -11.60
C GLY A 177 3.16 8.56 -10.92
N CYS A 178 2.96 7.39 -10.33
CA CYS A 178 3.99 6.60 -9.66
C CYS A 178 4.13 5.18 -10.23
N SER A 179 3.15 4.71 -10.99
CA SER A 179 3.18 3.37 -11.58
C SER A 179 3.04 3.41 -13.10
N ALA A 180 3.85 2.62 -13.78
CA ALA A 180 3.70 2.29 -15.19
C ALA A 180 3.13 0.89 -15.30
N LYS A 181 1.96 0.78 -15.95
CA LYS A 181 1.28 -0.50 -16.18
C LYS A 181 1.28 -0.76 -17.67
N TYR A 182 2.03 -1.75 -18.08
CA TYR A 182 2.09 -2.18 -19.47
C TYR A 182 1.02 -3.24 -19.73
N PHE A 183 -0.13 -2.80 -20.23
CA PHE A 183 -1.24 -3.68 -20.57
C PHE A 183 -1.47 -3.80 -22.08
N TYR A 184 -0.69 -3.11 -22.88
CA TYR A 184 -0.92 -3.06 -24.31
C TYR A 184 -0.16 -4.15 -25.06
N ASN A 185 -0.94 -4.96 -25.76
CA ASN A 185 -0.42 -5.89 -26.76
C ASN A 185 -0.06 -5.14 -28.04
N ASN A 186 0.95 -4.27 -28.01
CA ASN A 186 1.47 -3.61 -29.19
C ASN A 186 2.74 -4.32 -29.65
N PRO A 187 2.69 -5.11 -30.74
CA PRO A 187 3.85 -5.90 -31.19
C PRO A 187 5.06 -5.04 -31.50
N VAL A 188 4.86 -3.85 -32.08
CA VAL A 188 5.95 -2.93 -32.43
C VAL A 188 6.67 -2.42 -31.19
N VAL A 189 5.91 -1.97 -30.18
CA VAL A 189 6.48 -1.49 -28.92
C VAL A 189 7.18 -2.62 -28.17
N ASN A 190 6.57 -3.81 -28.16
CA ASN A 190 7.16 -5.00 -27.55
C ASN A 190 8.48 -5.37 -28.20
N SER A 191 8.52 -5.40 -29.54
CA SER A 191 9.74 -5.70 -30.28
C SER A 191 10.82 -4.65 -30.01
N LEU A 192 10.48 -3.36 -30.06
CA LEU A 192 11.39 -2.25 -29.78
C LEU A 192 11.95 -2.29 -28.35
N LEU A 193 11.13 -2.66 -27.37
CA LEU A 193 11.54 -2.70 -25.95
C LEU A 193 12.11 -4.05 -25.52
N GLY A 194 12.35 -4.98 -26.44
CA GLY A 194 12.95 -6.28 -26.16
C GLY A 194 12.06 -7.19 -25.31
N VAL A 195 10.73 -7.07 -25.43
CA VAL A 195 9.78 -8.01 -24.80
C VAL A 195 9.76 -9.28 -25.65
N LYS A 196 10.55 -10.26 -25.23
CA LYS A 196 10.73 -11.54 -25.95
C LYS A 196 9.67 -12.55 -25.60
N TYR A 197 9.25 -12.57 -24.33
CA TYR A 197 8.21 -13.48 -23.85
C TYR A 197 6.98 -12.70 -23.41
N VAL A 198 5.82 -13.24 -23.76
CA VAL A 198 4.53 -12.66 -23.41
C VAL A 198 3.71 -13.72 -22.68
N VAL A 199 3.22 -13.37 -21.50
CA VAL A 199 2.32 -14.20 -20.69
C VAL A 199 0.92 -13.61 -20.77
N SER A 200 0.00 -14.38 -21.38
CA SER A 200 -1.39 -13.96 -21.61
C SER A 200 -2.27 -15.17 -21.87
N ASP A 201 -3.56 -15.05 -21.62
CA ASP A 201 -4.55 -16.05 -22.05
C ASP A 201 -4.73 -16.05 -23.57
N ASN A 202 -4.50 -14.90 -24.24
CA ASN A 202 -4.55 -14.79 -25.69
C ASN A 202 -3.58 -13.71 -26.21
N ALA A 203 -2.58 -14.12 -27.00
CA ALA A 203 -1.62 -13.24 -27.61
C ALA A 203 -1.36 -13.66 -29.08
N SER A 204 -2.39 -13.54 -29.93
CA SER A 204 -2.44 -14.06 -31.31
C SER A 204 -1.35 -13.52 -32.26
N TYR A 205 -0.68 -12.43 -31.91
CA TYR A 205 0.43 -11.88 -32.72
C TYR A 205 1.76 -12.63 -32.54
N TYR A 206 1.84 -13.51 -31.54
CA TYR A 206 3.08 -14.17 -31.15
C TYR A 206 2.98 -15.69 -31.31
N GLU A 207 4.10 -16.35 -31.41
CA GLU A 207 4.15 -17.79 -31.45
C GLU A 207 3.82 -18.40 -30.09
N LYS A 208 2.83 -19.25 -30.04
CA LYS A 208 2.46 -19.96 -28.82
C LYS A 208 3.50 -21.03 -28.50
N ILE A 209 4.16 -20.91 -27.32
CA ILE A 209 5.10 -21.92 -26.80
C ILE A 209 4.39 -22.88 -25.87
N ASP A 210 3.54 -22.34 -24.98
CA ASP A 210 2.80 -23.10 -23.97
C ASP A 210 1.41 -22.47 -23.74
N ASP A 211 0.64 -22.97 -22.81
CA ASP A 211 -0.75 -22.57 -22.61
C ASP A 211 -0.95 -21.06 -22.49
N LYS A 212 -0.10 -20.41 -21.70
CA LYS A 212 -0.14 -18.95 -21.49
C LYS A 212 1.17 -18.24 -21.91
N LEU A 213 2.13 -18.95 -22.49
CA LEU A 213 3.44 -18.42 -22.85
C LEU A 213 3.60 -18.31 -24.35
N TYR A 214 3.96 -17.11 -24.80
CA TYR A 214 4.15 -16.78 -26.21
C TYR A 214 5.55 -16.20 -26.46
N LEU A 215 6.11 -16.44 -27.63
CA LEU A 215 7.40 -15.92 -28.09
C LEU A 215 7.21 -14.81 -29.11
N ASN A 216 7.80 -13.68 -28.87
CA ASN A 216 7.96 -12.60 -29.84
C ASN A 216 9.31 -12.78 -30.58
N LYS A 217 9.26 -13.28 -31.80
CA LYS A 217 10.45 -13.52 -32.62
C LYS A 217 11.12 -12.23 -33.10
N ASP A 218 10.37 -11.12 -33.13
CA ASP A 218 10.83 -9.81 -33.60
C ASP A 218 11.38 -8.94 -32.44
N ALA A 219 11.51 -9.51 -31.23
CA ALA A 219 12.08 -8.78 -30.11
C ALA A 219 13.51 -8.38 -30.37
N THR A 220 13.82 -7.08 -30.18
CA THR A 220 15.20 -6.57 -30.33
C THR A 220 16.05 -7.14 -29.18
N ASN A 221 17.26 -7.57 -29.53
CA ASN A 221 18.24 -7.93 -28.52
C ASN A 221 18.87 -6.63 -27.98
N LEU A 222 18.59 -6.31 -26.71
CA LEU A 222 19.04 -5.09 -26.00
C LEU A 222 20.27 -5.34 -25.14
N GLY A 223 20.88 -6.51 -25.22
CA GLY A 223 22.08 -6.92 -24.48
C GLY A 223 23.35 -6.95 -25.35
#